data_d78ab86bce446663374145bb356f3343
#
_entry.id   d78ab86bce446663374145bb356f3343
#
_cell.length_a   1.000
_cell.length_b   1.000
_cell.length_c   1.000
_cell.angle_alpha   90.00
_cell.angle_beta   90.00
_cell.angle_gamma   90.00
#
_symmetry.space_group_name_H-M   'P 1'
#
loop_
_entity.id
_entity.type
_entity.pdbx_description
1 polymer ?
#
loop_
_entity_poly.entity_id
_entity_poly.type
_entity_poly.pdbx_seq_one_letter_code
_entity_poly.pdbx_strand_id
1 'polypeptide(L)'
;NDLNDTYSLLGGAQAWIEFQSKKLDLSRWSRQTILPEVGMDGQKKILNATVAIVGMGGLGCPAGQSLITAGVGKLILIDGDIVELSNLHRQPLHGADDIGKRKVISAKESLEKINSVTAIKIVEDYLDEQNGLDIIRNCDIVIDATDNIDARQLIDRFSKETNVPMIYG
;
A
#
# COMPACT_ATOMS: atom_id res chain seq x y z
N ASN A 1 0.59 -25.85 -41.87
CA ASN A 1 0.08 -24.46 -41.69
C ASN A 1 -1.40 -24.54 -41.26
N ASP A 2 -1.63 -24.82 -39.99
CA ASP A 2 -2.97 -24.87 -39.43
C ASP A 2 -3.35 -23.47 -38.95
N LEU A 3 -4.12 -22.76 -39.77
CA LEU A 3 -4.79 -21.49 -39.46
C LEU A 3 -6.12 -21.70 -38.73
N ASN A 4 -6.24 -22.77 -37.93
CA ASN A 4 -7.51 -23.15 -37.33
C ASN A 4 -7.89 -22.40 -36.05
N ASP A 5 -7.03 -21.47 -35.54
CA ASP A 5 -7.32 -20.67 -34.36
C ASP A 5 -7.33 -19.17 -34.68
N THR A 6 -8.20 -18.74 -35.58
CA THR A 6 -8.49 -17.32 -35.81
C THR A 6 -9.62 -16.87 -34.92
N TYR A 7 -9.31 -16.06 -33.90
CA TYR A 7 -10.30 -15.41 -33.05
C TYR A 7 -10.61 -14.01 -33.58
N SER A 8 -11.88 -13.74 -33.85
CA SER A 8 -12.35 -12.38 -34.16
C SER A 8 -12.60 -11.61 -32.85
N LEU A 9 -11.92 -10.47 -32.68
CA LEU A 9 -12.19 -9.58 -31.56
C LEU A 9 -13.52 -8.86 -31.80
N LEU A 10 -14.53 -9.12 -30.96
CA LEU A 10 -15.77 -8.34 -30.95
C LEU A 10 -15.42 -6.87 -30.65
N GLY A 11 -15.67 -5.97 -31.62
CA GLY A 11 -15.30 -4.56 -31.55
C GLY A 11 -14.13 -4.14 -32.43
N GLY A 12 -13.52 -5.08 -33.18
CA GLY A 12 -12.48 -4.80 -34.17
C GLY A 12 -11.23 -4.11 -33.65
N ALA A 13 -10.61 -3.26 -34.50
CA ALA A 13 -9.37 -2.56 -34.16
C ALA A 13 -9.48 -1.66 -32.91
N GLN A 14 -10.64 -1.06 -32.66
CA GLN A 14 -10.85 -0.23 -31.48
C GLN A 14 -10.78 -1.03 -30.18
N ALA A 15 -11.43 -2.20 -30.14
CA ALA A 15 -11.34 -3.10 -28.98
C ALA A 15 -9.91 -3.64 -28.77
N TRP A 16 -9.13 -3.82 -29.86
CA TRP A 16 -7.72 -4.19 -29.79
C TRP A 16 -6.87 -3.06 -29.18
N ILE A 17 -7.11 -1.82 -29.63
CA ILE A 17 -6.43 -0.63 -29.09
C ILE A 17 -6.76 -0.45 -27.61
N GLU A 18 -8.02 -0.61 -27.20
CA GLU A 18 -8.46 -0.56 -25.80
C GLU A 18 -7.89 -1.70 -24.99
N PHE A 19 -7.79 -2.92 -25.54
CA PHE A 19 -7.14 -4.07 -24.91
C PHE A 19 -5.63 -3.83 -24.75
N GLN A 20 -4.96 -3.26 -25.75
CA GLN A 20 -3.54 -2.89 -25.68
C GLN A 20 -3.30 -1.74 -24.69
N SER A 21 -4.19 -0.77 -24.61
CA SER A 21 -4.09 0.35 -23.64
C SER A 21 -4.38 -0.10 -22.21
N LYS A 22 -5.14 -1.18 -22.01
CA LYS A 22 -5.34 -1.86 -20.72
C LYS A 22 -4.20 -2.83 -20.37
N LYS A 23 -3.22 -3.03 -21.27
CA LYS A 23 -2.04 -3.81 -20.92
C LYS A 23 -1.30 -3.06 -19.82
N LEU A 24 -1.29 -3.66 -18.64
CA LEU A 24 -0.67 -3.11 -17.44
C LEU A 24 0.77 -2.67 -17.77
N ASP A 25 1.01 -1.37 -17.77
CA ASP A 25 2.36 -0.83 -18.03
C ASP A 25 3.23 -1.07 -16.78
N LEU A 26 4.10 -2.05 -16.87
CA LEU A 26 5.06 -2.40 -15.82
C LEU A 26 6.44 -1.75 -16.03
N SER A 27 6.59 -0.81 -16.96
CA SER A 27 7.87 -0.16 -17.27
C SER A 27 8.52 0.48 -16.03
N ARG A 28 7.69 1.07 -15.13
CA ARG A 28 8.13 1.63 -13.86
C ARG A 28 8.86 0.61 -12.99
N TRP A 29 8.44 -0.65 -13.01
CA TRP A 29 8.99 -1.73 -12.19
C TRP A 29 9.85 -2.71 -13.00
N SER A 30 10.33 -2.30 -14.19
CA SER A 30 11.14 -3.16 -15.06
C SER A 30 12.37 -3.73 -14.37
N ARG A 31 13.01 -2.98 -13.46
CA ARG A 31 14.15 -3.46 -12.67
C ARG A 31 13.77 -4.45 -11.58
N GLN A 32 12.53 -4.42 -11.12
CA GLN A 32 11.98 -5.34 -10.12
C GLN A 32 11.48 -6.63 -10.77
N THR A 33 10.88 -6.52 -11.96
CA THR A 33 10.32 -7.68 -12.67
C THR A 33 11.38 -8.61 -13.28
N ILE A 34 12.63 -8.17 -13.41
CA ILE A 34 13.74 -9.04 -13.85
C ILE A 34 14.32 -9.90 -12.73
N LEU A 35 14.00 -9.62 -11.46
CA LEU A 35 14.43 -10.44 -10.33
C LEU A 35 13.67 -11.77 -10.35
N PRO A 36 14.35 -12.93 -10.26
CA PRO A 36 13.68 -14.23 -10.30
C PRO A 36 12.64 -14.42 -9.20
N GLU A 37 12.86 -13.80 -8.02
CA GLU A 37 11.99 -13.89 -6.84
C GLU A 37 10.68 -13.11 -7.03
N VAL A 38 10.67 -12.11 -7.91
CA VAL A 38 9.49 -11.28 -8.18
C VAL A 38 8.85 -11.67 -9.51
N GLY A 39 9.57 -11.48 -10.60
CA GLY A 39 9.07 -11.71 -11.95
C GLY A 39 7.85 -10.85 -12.29
N MET A 40 7.27 -11.11 -13.46
CA MET A 40 6.05 -10.43 -13.90
C MET A 40 4.83 -10.78 -13.04
N ASP A 41 4.74 -12.03 -12.60
CA ASP A 41 3.57 -12.50 -11.83
C ASP A 41 3.63 -12.05 -10.37
N GLY A 42 4.83 -11.98 -9.77
CA GLY A 42 5.02 -11.36 -8.46
C GLY A 42 4.66 -9.88 -8.48
N GLN A 43 5.07 -9.13 -9.52
CA GLN A 43 4.70 -7.72 -9.65
C GLN A 43 3.18 -7.53 -9.78
N LYS A 44 2.47 -8.38 -10.51
CA LYS A 44 1.00 -8.35 -10.57
C LYS A 44 0.37 -8.62 -9.20
N LYS A 45 0.93 -9.53 -8.40
CA LYS A 45 0.47 -9.77 -7.02
C LYS A 45 0.65 -8.52 -6.16
N ILE A 46 1.81 -7.86 -6.24
CA ILE A 46 2.09 -6.61 -5.51
C ILE A 46 1.09 -5.52 -5.90
N LEU A 47 0.82 -5.35 -7.19
CA LEU A 47 -0.15 -4.36 -7.70
C LEU A 47 -1.60 -4.63 -7.29
N ASN A 48 -1.93 -5.84 -6.91
CA ASN A 48 -3.26 -6.20 -6.42
C ASN A 48 -3.34 -6.26 -4.89
N ALA A 49 -2.21 -6.20 -4.21
CA ALA A 49 -2.16 -6.34 -2.76
C ALA A 49 -2.69 -5.10 -2.03
N THR A 50 -3.35 -5.34 -0.91
CA THR A 50 -3.77 -4.34 0.08
C THR A 50 -2.94 -4.49 1.34
N VAL A 51 -2.24 -3.44 1.75
CA VAL A 51 -1.40 -3.43 2.95
C VAL A 51 -1.89 -2.36 3.91
N ALA A 52 -2.14 -2.74 5.18
CA ALA A 52 -2.39 -1.80 6.25
C ALA A 52 -1.07 -1.45 6.97
N ILE A 53 -0.88 -0.18 7.30
CA ILE A 53 0.23 0.32 8.11
C ILE A 53 -0.38 0.99 9.34
N VAL A 54 -0.12 0.43 10.51
CA VAL A 54 -0.56 1.00 11.78
C VAL A 54 0.59 1.79 12.39
N GLY A 55 0.42 3.10 12.48
CA GLY A 55 1.45 4.07 12.87
C GLY A 55 2.17 4.68 11.66
N MET A 56 2.10 6.01 11.54
CA MET A 56 2.80 6.80 10.51
C MET A 56 3.95 7.61 11.12
N GLY A 57 4.70 6.93 12.00
CA GLY A 57 5.89 7.45 12.67
C GLY A 57 7.20 7.12 11.95
N GLY A 58 8.26 6.94 12.74
CA GLY A 58 9.63 6.66 12.25
C GLY A 58 9.78 5.35 11.49
N LEU A 59 8.93 4.35 11.75
CA LEU A 59 8.90 3.06 11.04
C LEU A 59 7.86 3.07 9.91
N GLY A 60 6.68 3.64 10.14
CA GLY A 60 5.61 3.65 9.15
C GLY A 60 5.89 4.51 7.93
N CYS A 61 6.55 5.66 8.11
CA CYS A 61 6.92 6.52 6.98
C CYS A 61 7.84 5.82 5.97
N PRO A 62 9.00 5.26 6.34
CA PRO A 62 9.85 4.54 5.40
C PRO A 62 9.21 3.26 4.84
N ALA A 63 8.40 2.54 5.64
CA ALA A 63 7.64 1.39 5.16
C ALA A 63 6.64 1.80 4.06
N GLY A 64 5.83 2.84 4.29
CA GLY A 64 4.90 3.39 3.30
C GLY A 64 5.60 3.83 2.02
N GLN A 65 6.74 4.52 2.15
CA GLN A 65 7.55 4.95 1.02
C GLN A 65 8.07 3.76 0.19
N SER A 66 8.56 2.71 0.85
CA SER A 66 9.06 1.51 0.18
C SER A 66 7.95 0.75 -0.53
N LEU A 67 6.80 0.58 0.11
CA LEU A 67 5.65 -0.12 -0.46
C LEU A 67 5.06 0.59 -1.68
N ILE A 68 4.91 1.91 -1.61
CA ILE A 68 4.35 2.69 -2.72
C ILE A 68 5.29 2.70 -3.93
N THR A 69 6.61 2.76 -3.70
CA THR A 69 7.61 2.67 -4.78
C THR A 69 7.65 1.29 -5.41
N ALA A 70 7.47 0.22 -4.60
CA ALA A 70 7.37 -1.15 -5.09
C ALA A 70 6.07 -1.42 -5.87
N GLY A 71 5.08 -0.53 -5.80
CA GLY A 71 3.85 -0.62 -6.56
C GLY A 71 2.74 -1.40 -5.88
N VAL A 72 2.66 -1.39 -4.55
CA VAL A 72 1.50 -1.96 -3.82
C VAL A 72 0.23 -1.28 -4.30
N GLY A 73 -0.80 -2.09 -4.59
CA GLY A 73 -2.04 -1.60 -5.19
C GLY A 73 -2.85 -0.71 -4.27
N LYS A 74 -2.89 -1.04 -2.97
CA LYS A 74 -3.63 -0.26 -1.98
C LYS A 74 -2.89 -0.20 -0.65
N LEU A 75 -2.83 1.00 -0.08
CA LEU A 75 -2.37 1.24 1.29
C LEU A 75 -3.54 1.71 2.15
N ILE A 76 -3.60 1.22 3.40
CA ILE A 76 -4.49 1.73 4.45
C ILE A 76 -3.57 2.26 5.54
N LEU A 77 -3.57 3.59 5.74
CA LEU A 77 -2.73 4.26 6.71
C LEU A 77 -3.57 4.57 7.95
N ILE A 78 -3.13 4.14 9.12
CA ILE A 78 -3.84 4.30 10.39
C ILE A 78 -2.92 5.02 11.37
N ASP A 79 -3.31 6.19 11.84
CA ASP A 79 -2.61 6.96 12.87
C ASP A 79 -3.52 8.08 13.39
N GLY A 80 -3.65 8.20 14.72
CA GLY A 80 -4.46 9.23 15.38
C GLY A 80 -3.72 10.52 15.69
N ASP A 81 -2.39 10.59 15.47
CA ASP A 81 -1.56 11.73 15.84
C ASP A 81 -1.57 12.86 14.80
N ILE A 82 -1.02 13.99 15.24
CA ILE A 82 -0.63 15.12 14.41
C ILE A 82 0.89 15.16 14.20
N VAL A 83 1.32 15.86 13.17
CA VAL A 83 2.73 16.12 12.90
C VAL A 83 3.25 17.17 13.87
N GLU A 84 4.35 16.87 14.53
CA GLU A 84 5.06 17.79 15.43
C GLU A 84 6.46 18.08 14.92
N LEU A 85 7.00 19.24 15.31
CA LEU A 85 8.39 19.61 14.97
C LEU A 85 9.40 18.55 15.40
N SER A 86 9.19 17.96 16.58
CA SER A 86 10.01 16.87 17.15
C SER A 86 10.00 15.56 16.32
N ASN A 87 9.10 15.44 15.35
CA ASN A 87 8.97 14.25 14.51
C ASN A 87 9.84 14.30 13.25
N LEU A 88 10.10 15.50 12.73
CA LEU A 88 10.62 15.72 11.37
C LEU A 88 12.00 15.09 11.11
N HIS A 89 12.83 14.94 12.16
CA HIS A 89 14.17 14.36 12.01
C HIS A 89 14.17 12.86 11.65
N ARG A 90 13.03 12.15 11.84
CA ARG A 90 12.93 10.71 11.61
C ARG A 90 11.68 10.22 10.85
N GLN A 91 10.78 11.12 10.53
CA GLN A 91 9.51 10.83 9.82
C GLN A 91 9.50 11.49 8.44
N PRO A 92 10.15 10.89 7.42
CA PRO A 92 10.50 11.58 6.17
C PRO A 92 9.31 11.91 5.26
N LEU A 93 8.11 11.43 5.56
CA LEU A 93 6.89 11.80 4.81
C LEU A 93 6.30 13.13 5.25
N HIS A 94 6.75 13.68 6.39
CA HIS A 94 6.23 14.92 6.96
C HIS A 94 7.26 16.07 6.78
N GLY A 95 6.79 17.22 6.36
CA GLY A 95 7.58 18.44 6.22
C GLY A 95 7.23 19.51 7.26
N ALA A 96 8.00 20.61 7.28
CA ALA A 96 7.74 21.74 8.18
C ALA A 96 6.33 22.34 7.99
N ASP A 97 5.83 22.35 6.75
CA ASP A 97 4.51 22.86 6.40
C ASP A 97 3.37 21.94 6.85
N ASP A 98 3.69 20.74 7.34
CA ASP A 98 2.71 19.78 7.82
C ASP A 98 2.50 19.81 9.34
N ILE A 99 3.27 20.65 10.07
CA ILE A 99 3.14 20.74 11.53
C ILE A 99 1.69 21.09 11.90
N GLY A 100 1.10 20.28 12.79
CA GLY A 100 -0.31 20.38 13.21
C GLY A 100 -1.31 19.63 12.32
N LYS A 101 -0.92 19.16 11.14
CA LYS A 101 -1.75 18.31 10.27
C LYS A 101 -1.79 16.87 10.79
N ARG A 102 -2.88 16.15 10.56
CA ARG A 102 -2.95 14.70 10.85
C ARG A 102 -1.84 13.96 10.09
N LYS A 103 -1.11 13.06 10.77
CA LYS A 103 0.00 12.31 10.16
C LYS A 103 -0.43 11.53 8.92
N VAL A 104 -1.59 10.88 8.96
CA VAL A 104 -2.10 10.10 7.81
C VAL A 104 -2.43 10.98 6.60
N ILE A 105 -2.87 12.22 6.81
CA ILE A 105 -3.14 13.18 5.72
C ILE A 105 -1.82 13.60 5.08
N SER A 106 -0.85 14.08 5.89
CA SER A 106 0.48 14.47 5.42
C SER A 106 1.19 13.32 4.69
N ALA A 107 1.15 12.11 5.27
CA ALA A 107 1.72 10.92 4.66
C ALA A 107 1.07 10.59 3.31
N LYS A 108 -0.25 10.63 3.22
CA LYS A 108 -0.99 10.40 1.97
C LYS A 108 -0.56 11.38 0.89
N GLU A 109 -0.56 12.68 1.18
CA GLU A 109 -0.16 13.72 0.23
C GLU A 109 1.27 13.54 -0.28
N SER A 110 2.18 13.11 0.58
CA SER A 110 3.57 12.83 0.22
C SER A 110 3.72 11.56 -0.60
N LEU A 111 3.01 10.51 -0.24
CA LEU A 111 3.03 9.23 -0.96
C LEU A 111 2.39 9.34 -2.35
N GLU A 112 1.29 10.07 -2.50
CA GLU A 112 0.64 10.30 -3.80
C GLU A 112 1.55 11.02 -4.81
N LYS A 113 2.47 11.88 -4.33
CA LYS A 113 3.51 12.51 -5.17
C LYS A 113 4.54 11.49 -5.70
N ILE A 114 4.80 10.41 -4.94
CA ILE A 114 5.72 9.34 -5.35
C ILE A 114 5.06 8.44 -6.38
N ASN A 115 3.84 7.99 -6.13
CA ASN A 115 3.10 7.13 -7.03
C ASN A 115 1.58 7.32 -6.88
N SER A 116 0.98 7.99 -7.86
CA SER A 116 -0.46 8.29 -7.87
C SER A 116 -1.35 7.12 -8.28
N VAL A 117 -0.79 5.98 -8.68
CA VAL A 117 -1.56 4.80 -9.10
C VAL A 117 -2.02 3.98 -7.88
N THR A 118 -1.25 3.98 -6.80
CA THR A 118 -1.61 3.28 -5.55
C THR A 118 -2.82 3.96 -4.90
N ALA A 119 -3.87 3.19 -4.61
CA ALA A 119 -5.01 3.69 -3.85
C ALA A 119 -4.64 3.85 -2.37
N ILE A 120 -4.85 5.04 -1.79
CA ILE A 120 -4.55 5.30 -0.37
C ILE A 120 -5.83 5.63 0.38
N LYS A 121 -6.21 4.75 1.32
CA LYS A 121 -7.23 5.00 2.34
C LYS A 121 -6.55 5.45 3.63
N ILE A 122 -7.12 6.44 4.30
CA ILE A 122 -6.65 6.90 5.63
C ILE A 122 -7.69 6.60 6.71
N VAL A 123 -7.20 6.37 7.92
CA VAL A 123 -7.98 6.28 9.15
C VAL A 123 -7.32 7.24 10.13
N GLU A 124 -8.02 8.34 10.44
CA GLU A 124 -7.54 9.46 11.28
C GLU A 124 -7.75 9.18 12.77
N ASP A 125 -7.58 7.94 13.17
CA ASP A 125 -7.77 7.46 14.53
C ASP A 125 -6.78 6.34 14.84
N TYR A 126 -6.66 6.00 16.12
CA TYR A 126 -5.90 4.81 16.52
C TYR A 126 -6.66 3.54 16.16
N LEU A 127 -5.90 2.46 15.92
CA LEU A 127 -6.49 1.14 15.78
C LEU A 127 -6.98 0.66 17.15
N ASP A 128 -8.24 0.26 17.22
CA ASP A 128 -8.92 -0.17 18.45
C ASP A 128 -9.79 -1.42 18.23
N GLU A 129 -10.51 -1.82 19.29
CA GLU A 129 -11.44 -2.95 19.27
C GLU A 129 -12.61 -2.78 18.30
N GLN A 130 -13.00 -1.56 17.99
CA GLN A 130 -14.19 -1.26 17.18
C GLN A 130 -13.85 -1.25 15.69
N ASN A 131 -12.64 -0.77 15.31
CA ASN A 131 -12.25 -0.57 13.92
C ASN A 131 -11.25 -1.60 13.40
N GLY A 132 -10.41 -2.17 14.28
CA GLY A 132 -9.21 -2.91 13.88
C GLY A 132 -9.52 -4.22 13.15
N LEU A 133 -10.48 -4.99 13.63
CA LEU A 133 -10.82 -6.29 13.02
C LEU A 133 -11.30 -6.13 11.57
N ASP A 134 -12.17 -5.14 11.31
CA ASP A 134 -12.69 -4.91 9.97
C ASP A 134 -11.65 -4.34 9.01
N ILE A 135 -10.72 -3.54 9.52
CA ILE A 135 -9.60 -3.02 8.72
C ILE A 135 -8.68 -4.17 8.32
N ILE A 136 -8.21 -4.98 9.29
CA ILE A 136 -7.22 -6.03 9.07
C ILE A 136 -7.79 -7.14 8.18
N ARG A 137 -9.03 -7.56 8.40
CA ARG A 137 -9.72 -8.58 7.59
C ARG A 137 -9.70 -8.31 6.08
N ASN A 138 -9.65 -7.04 5.69
CA ASN A 138 -9.67 -6.60 4.29
C ASN A 138 -8.27 -6.32 3.71
N CYS A 139 -7.22 -6.82 4.36
CA CYS A 139 -5.83 -6.66 3.95
C CYS A 139 -5.19 -8.01 3.63
N ASP A 140 -4.15 -7.99 2.80
CA ASP A 140 -3.28 -9.13 2.57
C ASP A 140 -2.16 -9.21 3.61
N ILE A 141 -1.73 -8.05 4.14
CA ILE A 141 -0.69 -7.92 5.16
C ILE A 141 -1.01 -6.72 6.05
N VAL A 142 -0.71 -6.84 7.35
CA VAL A 142 -0.68 -5.71 8.28
C VAL A 142 0.73 -5.46 8.79
N ILE A 143 1.15 -4.19 8.80
CA ILE A 143 2.43 -3.73 9.34
C ILE A 143 2.17 -2.99 10.64
N ASP A 144 2.71 -3.52 11.73
CA ASP A 144 2.80 -2.82 13.01
C ASP A 144 4.05 -1.93 13.01
N ALA A 145 3.82 -0.63 12.89
CA ALA A 145 4.83 0.40 12.98
C ALA A 145 4.61 1.29 14.23
N THR A 146 3.92 0.73 15.24
CA THR A 146 3.64 1.43 16.50
C THR A 146 4.76 1.23 17.50
N ASP A 147 4.87 2.15 18.45
CA ASP A 147 5.72 2.05 19.65
C ASP A 147 4.92 1.65 20.91
N ASN A 148 3.67 1.21 20.72
CA ASN A 148 2.71 0.91 21.78
C ASN A 148 2.46 -0.61 21.87
N ILE A 149 2.75 -1.21 23.02
CA ILE A 149 2.59 -2.65 23.27
C ILE A 149 1.12 -3.08 23.18
N ASP A 150 0.20 -2.28 23.69
CA ASP A 150 -1.23 -2.61 23.67
C ASP A 150 -1.77 -2.66 22.22
N ALA A 151 -1.38 -1.68 21.40
CA ALA A 151 -1.70 -1.67 19.98
C ALA A 151 -1.12 -2.90 19.26
N ARG A 152 0.14 -3.27 19.56
CA ARG A 152 0.79 -4.47 19.01
C ARG A 152 0.04 -5.76 19.37
N GLN A 153 -0.37 -5.91 20.62
CA GLN A 153 -1.15 -7.08 21.06
C GLN A 153 -2.50 -7.16 20.36
N LEU A 154 -3.13 -6.01 20.15
CA LEU A 154 -4.40 -5.92 19.45
C LEU A 154 -4.25 -6.33 17.97
N ILE A 155 -3.22 -5.82 17.29
CA ILE A 155 -2.91 -6.18 15.90
C ILE A 155 -2.60 -7.67 15.78
N ASP A 156 -1.77 -8.23 16.68
CA ASP A 156 -1.43 -9.67 16.71
C ASP A 156 -2.69 -10.54 16.87
N ARG A 157 -3.59 -10.17 17.76
CA ARG A 157 -4.85 -10.87 17.96
C ARG A 157 -5.72 -10.85 16.71
N PHE A 158 -5.92 -9.69 16.10
CA PHE A 158 -6.74 -9.56 14.89
C PHE A 158 -6.08 -10.25 13.69
N SER A 159 -4.75 -10.19 13.58
CA SER A 159 -3.97 -10.94 12.58
C SER A 159 -4.25 -12.44 12.66
N LYS A 160 -4.22 -13.01 13.87
CA LYS A 160 -4.54 -14.42 14.10
C LYS A 160 -6.00 -14.76 13.79
N GLU A 161 -6.94 -13.92 14.23
CA GLU A 161 -8.37 -14.12 14.03
C GLU A 161 -8.76 -14.07 12.55
N THR A 162 -8.14 -13.19 11.78
CA THR A 162 -8.41 -13.00 10.34
C THR A 162 -7.51 -13.84 9.43
N ASN A 163 -6.48 -14.49 9.98
CA ASN A 163 -5.44 -15.18 9.24
C ASN A 163 -4.67 -14.27 8.25
N VAL A 164 -4.55 -12.99 8.57
CA VAL A 164 -3.77 -11.99 7.82
C VAL A 164 -2.38 -11.88 8.45
N PRO A 165 -1.29 -12.11 7.71
CA PRO A 165 0.06 -12.04 8.27
C PRO A 165 0.39 -10.64 8.79
N MET A 166 1.08 -10.59 9.95
CA MET A 166 1.58 -9.37 10.58
C MET A 166 3.10 -9.29 10.44
N ILE A 167 3.59 -8.11 10.10
CA ILE A 167 5.02 -7.76 10.14
C ILE A 167 5.18 -6.64 11.17
N TYR A 168 6.16 -6.75 12.05
CA TYR A 168 6.44 -5.72 13.06
C TYR A 168 7.92 -5.33 13.05
N GLY A 169 8.22 -4.08 13.41
CA GLY A 169 9.56 -3.52 13.55
C GLY A 169 9.90 -3.17 15.00
#